data_a671bca81dfdc3250d3317fb7fb5f744
#
_entry.id   a671bca81dfdc3250d3317fb7fb5f744
#
_cell.length_a   1.000
_cell.length_b   1.000
_cell.length_c   1.000
_cell.angle_alpha   90.00
_cell.angle_beta   90.00
_cell.angle_gamma   90.00
#
_symmetry.space_group_name_H-M   'P 1'
#
loop_
_entity.id
_entity.type
_entity.pdbx_description
1 polymer ?
#
loop_
_entity_poly.entity_id
_entity_poly.type
_entity_poly.pdbx_seq_one_letter_code
_entity_poly.pdbx_strand_id
1 'polypeptide(L)'
;MVTVQTLDSYLGKHIRDICGNGYVNDSDNHCAHFVSHVLNLKFGATCHMLGNGKGPAANVRVQEVFGRCSKAGTWESRASTLPMCLVFITNAGNVKVATRIMSNVPRKHMGIYTSSFIWHYSNTLRKVVKQTPDDFSRHYPAPDNAMFYGTIA
;
A
#
# COMPACT_ATOMS: atom_id res chain seq x y z
N MET A 1 7.41 -13.77 6.89
CA MET A 1 6.62 -13.46 5.68
C MET A 1 5.14 -13.50 6.02
N VAL A 2 4.36 -12.54 5.54
CA VAL A 2 2.92 -12.49 5.78
C VAL A 2 2.22 -13.58 4.95
N THR A 3 1.21 -14.23 5.52
CA THR A 3 0.47 -15.31 4.85
C THR A 3 -0.88 -14.82 4.37
N VAL A 4 -1.48 -15.56 3.43
CA VAL A 4 -2.87 -15.30 3.00
C VAL A 4 -3.82 -15.34 4.19
N GLN A 5 -3.65 -16.28 5.12
CA GLN A 5 -4.47 -16.38 6.31
C GLN A 5 -4.38 -15.11 7.16
N THR A 6 -3.18 -14.57 7.36
CA THR A 6 -2.98 -13.31 8.08
C THR A 6 -3.66 -12.16 7.35
N LEU A 7 -3.48 -12.06 6.04
CA LEU A 7 -4.11 -11.01 5.23
C LEU A 7 -5.64 -11.09 5.29
N ASP A 8 -6.19 -12.29 5.18
CA ASP A 8 -7.65 -12.50 5.27
C ASP A 8 -8.21 -12.10 6.65
N SER A 9 -7.40 -12.19 7.70
CA SER A 9 -7.82 -11.77 9.03
C SER A 9 -8.10 -10.27 9.15
N TYR A 10 -7.56 -9.47 8.23
CA TYR A 10 -7.81 -8.02 8.19
C TYR A 10 -9.04 -7.64 7.37
N LEU A 11 -9.59 -8.55 6.56
CA LEU A 11 -10.73 -8.22 5.68
C LEU A 11 -11.89 -7.64 6.46
N GLY A 12 -12.42 -6.53 5.95
CA GLY A 12 -13.55 -5.83 6.56
C GLY A 12 -13.21 -4.92 7.73
N LYS A 13 -11.96 -4.88 8.18
CA LYS A 13 -11.55 -4.02 9.30
C LYS A 13 -11.36 -2.57 8.86
N HIS A 14 -11.86 -1.66 9.68
CA HIS A 14 -11.55 -0.23 9.60
C HIS A 14 -10.14 0.00 10.15
N ILE A 15 -9.47 1.07 9.68
CA ILE A 15 -8.11 1.37 10.13
C ILE A 15 -8.01 1.56 11.65
N ARG A 16 -9.06 2.04 12.32
CA ARG A 16 -9.09 2.17 13.79
C ARG A 16 -8.96 0.83 14.51
N ASP A 17 -9.35 -0.27 13.87
CA ASP A 17 -9.23 -1.61 14.44
C ASP A 17 -7.86 -2.23 14.19
N ILE A 18 -7.01 -1.54 13.43
CA ILE A 18 -5.65 -1.97 13.06
C ILE A 18 -4.60 -1.09 13.75
N CYS A 19 -4.85 0.23 13.80
CA CYS A 19 -3.91 1.22 14.33
C CYS A 19 -4.36 1.70 15.71
N GLY A 20 -3.44 1.63 16.69
CA GLY A 20 -3.66 2.13 18.05
C GLY A 20 -3.24 3.57 18.28
N ASN A 21 -2.86 4.33 17.23
CA ASN A 21 -2.23 5.64 17.38
C ASN A 21 -3.16 6.83 17.14
N GLY A 22 -4.47 6.63 16.93
CA GLY A 22 -5.40 7.73 16.76
C GLY A 22 -5.38 8.42 15.40
N TYR A 23 -4.46 8.07 14.50
CA TYR A 23 -4.45 8.56 13.12
C TYR A 23 -5.39 7.69 12.26
N VAL A 24 -6.68 7.84 12.47
CA VAL A 24 -7.69 6.91 11.93
C VAL A 24 -8.91 7.62 11.31
N ASN A 25 -8.76 8.90 10.98
CA ASN A 25 -9.87 9.66 10.38
C ASN A 25 -10.14 9.20 8.93
N ASP A 26 -11.39 9.30 8.50
CA ASP A 26 -11.82 8.83 7.19
C ASP A 26 -11.48 9.78 6.03
N SER A 27 -10.96 10.96 6.32
CA SER A 27 -10.57 11.94 5.30
C SER A 27 -9.17 11.73 4.76
N ASP A 28 -8.34 10.94 5.45
CA ASP A 28 -6.98 10.63 5.00
C ASP A 28 -6.91 9.30 4.25
N ASN A 29 -5.90 9.17 3.39
CA ASN A 29 -5.62 7.93 2.68
C ASN A 29 -4.88 6.97 3.61
N HIS A 30 -5.46 5.81 3.88
CA HIS A 30 -4.89 4.80 4.76
C HIS A 30 -4.34 3.57 4.03
N CYS A 31 -4.11 3.63 2.72
CA CYS A 31 -3.60 2.46 1.98
C CYS A 31 -2.17 2.10 2.39
N ALA A 32 -1.25 3.05 2.45
CA ALA A 32 0.11 2.80 2.94
C ALA A 32 0.10 2.50 4.44
N HIS A 33 -0.79 3.11 5.19
CA HIS A 33 -0.97 2.92 6.61
C HIS A 33 -1.30 1.45 6.95
N PHE A 34 -2.27 0.88 6.25
CA PHE A 34 -2.61 -0.55 6.38
C PHE A 34 -1.43 -1.45 6.03
N VAL A 35 -0.85 -1.27 4.84
CA VAL A 35 0.29 -2.08 4.39
C VAL A 35 1.43 -2.01 5.40
N SER A 36 1.73 -0.83 5.92
CA SER A 36 2.84 -0.62 6.84
C SER A 36 2.61 -1.27 8.20
N HIS A 37 1.37 -1.32 8.68
CA HIS A 37 1.05 -2.10 9.87
C HIS A 37 1.26 -3.59 9.65
N VAL A 38 0.79 -4.11 8.52
CA VAL A 38 0.91 -5.54 8.19
C VAL A 38 2.38 -5.95 8.06
N LEU A 39 3.19 -5.12 7.40
CA LEU A 39 4.60 -5.44 7.10
C LEU A 39 5.58 -4.82 8.09
N ASN A 40 5.09 -4.13 9.12
CA ASN A 40 5.92 -3.52 10.17
C ASN A 40 6.90 -2.47 9.61
N LEU A 41 6.43 -1.60 8.74
CA LEU A 41 7.24 -0.54 8.12
C LEU A 41 7.17 0.74 8.98
N LYS A 42 8.26 1.06 9.67
CA LYS A 42 8.30 2.09 10.71
C LYS A 42 9.15 3.32 10.34
N PHE A 43 9.46 3.49 9.07
CA PHE A 43 10.27 4.62 8.61
C PHE A 43 9.41 5.80 8.18
N GLY A 44 10.04 6.97 7.99
CA GLY A 44 9.42 8.16 7.41
C GLY A 44 8.30 8.73 8.27
N ALA A 45 7.26 9.27 7.61
CA ALA A 45 6.08 9.79 8.29
C ALA A 45 5.23 8.63 8.79
N THR A 46 5.02 8.54 10.10
CA THR A 46 4.30 7.43 10.73
C THR A 46 3.03 7.89 11.44
N CYS A 47 2.11 6.95 11.62
CA CYS A 47 0.90 7.19 12.38
C CYS A 47 1.18 7.54 13.86
N HIS A 48 2.29 7.07 14.41
CA HIS A 48 2.70 7.41 15.78
C HIS A 48 3.06 8.90 15.91
N MET A 49 3.68 9.48 14.87
CA MET A 49 4.03 10.91 14.84
C MET A 49 2.81 11.80 14.62
N LEU A 50 1.82 11.32 13.86
CA LEU A 50 0.64 12.10 13.45
C LEU A 50 -0.55 11.94 14.40
N GLY A 51 -0.56 10.87 15.18
CA GLY A 51 -1.58 10.59 16.19
C GLY A 51 -1.04 10.68 17.60
N ASN A 52 -1.88 10.35 18.59
CA ASN A 52 -1.55 10.43 20.01
C ASN A 52 -1.61 9.08 20.73
N GLY A 53 -1.48 7.99 19.98
CA GLY A 53 -1.58 6.65 20.55
C GLY A 53 -0.26 6.09 21.04
N LYS A 54 -0.33 4.88 21.62
CA LYS A 54 0.82 4.13 22.12
C LYS A 54 1.07 2.85 21.31
N GLY A 55 0.39 2.70 20.20
CA GLY A 55 0.55 1.53 19.33
C GLY A 55 1.83 1.60 18.49
N PRO A 56 2.16 0.51 17.79
CA PRO A 56 3.31 0.48 16.89
C PRO A 56 3.23 1.55 15.82
N ALA A 57 4.37 2.15 15.48
CA ALA A 57 4.47 3.10 14.38
C ALA A 57 4.33 2.36 13.05
N ALA A 58 3.68 3.01 12.07
CA ALA A 58 3.57 2.50 10.71
C ALA A 58 3.58 3.67 9.73
N ASN A 59 4.31 3.54 8.62
CA ASN A 59 4.39 4.59 7.60
C ASN A 59 3.00 4.84 7.00
N VAL A 60 2.70 6.08 6.65
CA VAL A 60 1.39 6.49 6.12
C VAL A 60 1.46 7.06 4.70
N ARG A 61 2.62 7.01 4.03
CA ARG A 61 2.83 7.67 2.73
C ARG A 61 3.31 6.70 1.65
N VAL A 62 2.51 6.55 0.61
CA VAL A 62 2.78 5.63 -0.51
C VAL A 62 4.14 5.91 -1.15
N GLN A 63 4.47 7.17 -1.43
CA GLN A 63 5.73 7.53 -2.08
C GLN A 63 6.95 7.17 -1.24
N GLU A 64 6.84 7.22 0.07
CA GLU A 64 7.93 6.84 0.97
C GLU A 64 8.14 5.33 0.98
N VAL A 65 7.06 4.55 0.96
CA VAL A 65 7.16 3.09 0.87
C VAL A 65 7.79 2.68 -0.47
N PHE A 66 7.36 3.29 -1.57
CA PHE A 66 7.96 3.02 -2.88
C PHE A 66 9.45 3.32 -2.88
N GLY A 67 9.86 4.44 -2.30
CA GLY A 67 11.26 4.84 -2.22
C GLY A 67 12.15 3.90 -1.41
N ARG A 68 11.56 3.11 -0.52
CA ARG A 68 12.28 2.12 0.31
C ARG A 68 12.33 0.73 -0.30
N CYS A 69 11.69 0.51 -1.44
CA CYS A 69 11.75 -0.79 -2.10
C CYS A 69 13.17 -1.09 -2.57
N SER A 70 13.62 -2.31 -2.31
CA SER A 70 14.92 -2.80 -2.80
C SER A 70 14.90 -3.06 -4.30
N LYS A 71 13.75 -3.48 -4.82
CA LYS A 71 13.46 -3.63 -6.25
C LYS A 71 12.11 -3.03 -6.56
N ALA A 72 12.01 -2.43 -7.73
CA ALA A 72 10.75 -1.90 -8.25
C ALA A 72 10.76 -1.92 -9.78
N GLY A 73 9.58 -1.94 -10.37
CA GLY A 73 9.41 -1.93 -11.81
C GLY A 73 7.96 -1.74 -12.20
N THR A 74 7.70 -1.76 -13.50
CA THR A 74 6.33 -1.83 -13.99
C THR A 74 5.69 -3.15 -13.56
N TRP A 75 4.37 -3.17 -13.44
CA TRP A 75 3.66 -4.38 -13.02
C TRP A 75 3.99 -5.59 -13.88
N GLU A 76 4.06 -5.39 -15.20
CA GLU A 76 4.33 -6.45 -16.17
C GLU A 76 5.76 -6.99 -16.09
N SER A 77 6.70 -6.20 -15.57
CA SER A 77 8.12 -6.60 -15.49
C SER A 77 8.45 -7.44 -14.26
N ARG A 78 7.50 -7.62 -13.33
CA ARG A 78 7.76 -8.43 -12.13
C ARG A 78 8.02 -9.88 -12.50
N ALA A 79 8.92 -10.52 -11.76
CA ALA A 79 9.19 -11.94 -11.95
C ALA A 79 7.97 -12.77 -11.59
N SER A 80 7.59 -13.72 -12.47
CA SER A 80 6.44 -14.61 -12.24
C SER A 80 6.63 -15.52 -11.01
N THR A 81 7.88 -15.72 -10.60
CA THR A 81 8.23 -16.54 -9.43
C THR A 81 8.15 -15.78 -8.10
N LEU A 82 7.86 -14.48 -8.14
CA LEU A 82 7.80 -13.64 -6.95
C LEU A 82 6.58 -14.02 -6.11
N PRO A 83 6.76 -14.57 -4.89
CA PRO A 83 5.62 -15.10 -4.11
C PRO A 83 4.74 -13.98 -3.53
N MET A 84 5.32 -12.82 -3.24
CA MET A 84 4.63 -11.66 -2.70
C MET A 84 5.36 -10.39 -3.13
N CYS A 85 4.60 -9.34 -3.39
CA CYS A 85 5.18 -8.01 -3.61
C CYS A 85 4.18 -6.93 -3.20
N LEU A 86 4.68 -5.71 -3.13
CA LEU A 86 3.82 -4.53 -3.06
C LEU A 86 3.35 -4.18 -4.46
N VAL A 87 2.14 -3.66 -4.56
CA VAL A 87 1.58 -3.14 -5.81
C VAL A 87 1.21 -1.67 -5.61
N PHE A 88 1.53 -0.87 -6.60
CA PHE A 88 1.28 0.58 -6.60
C PHE A 88 0.51 0.95 -7.84
N ILE A 89 -0.39 1.92 -7.73
CA ILE A 89 -1.12 2.48 -8.86
C ILE A 89 -1.10 4.01 -8.77
N THR A 90 -0.68 4.66 -9.86
CA THR A 90 -0.64 6.11 -9.99
C THR A 90 -0.38 6.44 -11.46
N ASN A 91 -0.35 7.71 -11.82
CA ASN A 91 0.06 8.14 -13.16
C ASN A 91 1.51 7.73 -13.44
N ALA A 92 1.78 7.18 -14.62
CA ALA A 92 3.12 6.73 -15.01
C ALA A 92 4.16 7.86 -14.92
N GLY A 93 3.78 9.09 -15.22
CA GLY A 93 4.67 10.26 -15.13
C GLY A 93 5.11 10.61 -13.70
N ASN A 94 4.47 10.04 -12.67
CA ASN A 94 4.82 10.27 -11.28
C ASN A 94 5.94 9.34 -10.77
N VAL A 95 6.35 8.36 -11.58
CA VAL A 95 7.25 7.31 -11.13
C VAL A 95 8.51 7.28 -11.98
N LYS A 96 9.67 7.27 -11.32
CA LYS A 96 10.98 7.00 -11.92
C LYS A 96 11.49 5.68 -11.35
N VAL A 97 11.26 4.61 -12.09
CA VAL A 97 11.58 3.24 -11.64
C VAL A 97 13.07 3.07 -11.34
N ALA A 98 13.94 3.56 -12.23
CA ALA A 98 15.38 3.38 -12.11
C ALA A 98 15.96 3.96 -10.80
N THR A 99 15.39 5.05 -10.31
CA THR A 99 15.83 5.73 -9.07
C THR A 99 14.88 5.47 -7.90
N ARG A 100 13.81 4.71 -8.11
CA ARG A 100 12.78 4.43 -7.10
C ARG A 100 12.21 5.70 -6.47
N ILE A 101 11.82 6.65 -7.32
CA ILE A 101 11.21 7.90 -6.90
C ILE A 101 9.76 7.92 -7.36
N MET A 102 8.85 8.20 -6.45
CA MET A 102 7.45 8.49 -6.73
C MET A 102 7.15 9.90 -6.24
N SER A 103 6.53 10.72 -7.10
CA SER A 103 6.12 12.07 -6.72
C SER A 103 5.00 12.03 -5.70
N ASN A 104 4.97 13.00 -4.79
CA ASN A 104 3.90 13.14 -3.82
C ASN A 104 2.70 13.85 -4.46
N VAL A 105 1.89 13.10 -5.18
CA VAL A 105 0.67 13.57 -5.86
C VAL A 105 -0.56 12.93 -5.20
N PRO A 106 -1.78 13.54 -5.35
CA PRO A 106 -2.97 13.04 -4.67
C PRO A 106 -3.37 11.61 -5.06
N ARG A 107 -3.32 11.25 -6.35
CA ARG A 107 -3.79 9.96 -6.85
C ARG A 107 -2.67 8.93 -6.84
N LYS A 108 -2.48 8.30 -5.70
CA LYS A 108 -1.57 7.17 -5.54
C LYS A 108 -2.16 6.21 -4.51
N HIS A 109 -2.07 4.93 -4.79
CA HIS A 109 -2.65 3.88 -3.97
C HIS A 109 -1.73 2.66 -3.98
N MET A 110 -1.83 1.81 -2.97
CA MET A 110 -1.01 0.62 -2.88
C MET A 110 -1.71 -0.50 -2.12
N GLY A 111 -1.19 -1.70 -2.30
CA GLY A 111 -1.65 -2.88 -1.59
C GLY A 111 -0.57 -3.95 -1.55
N ILE A 112 -0.93 -5.11 -1.04
CA ILE A 112 -0.08 -6.29 -0.95
C ILE A 112 -0.63 -7.35 -1.91
N TYR A 113 0.24 -7.80 -2.84
CA TYR A 113 -0.10 -8.84 -3.81
C TYR A 113 0.53 -10.17 -3.40
N THR A 114 -0.28 -11.19 -3.32
CA THR A 114 0.15 -12.59 -3.22
C THR A 114 -0.99 -13.49 -3.66
N SER A 115 -0.68 -14.69 -4.14
CA SER A 115 -1.68 -15.71 -4.49
C SER A 115 -2.77 -15.18 -5.44
N SER A 116 -2.38 -14.37 -6.42
CA SER A 116 -3.25 -13.81 -7.47
C SER A 116 -4.23 -12.74 -6.99
N PHE A 117 -4.15 -12.27 -5.76
CA PHE A 117 -5.02 -11.24 -5.21
C PHE A 117 -4.23 -10.10 -4.56
N ILE A 118 -4.91 -8.96 -4.42
CA ILE A 118 -4.37 -7.76 -3.77
C ILE A 118 -5.24 -7.43 -2.57
N TRP A 119 -4.62 -7.35 -1.39
CA TRP A 119 -5.26 -6.82 -0.17
C TRP A 119 -4.87 -5.36 -0.05
N HIS A 120 -5.85 -4.49 0.09
CA HIS A 120 -5.60 -3.06 0.26
C HIS A 120 -6.70 -2.41 1.08
N TYR A 121 -6.42 -1.23 1.61
CA TYR A 121 -7.41 -0.46 2.35
C TYR A 121 -8.20 0.41 1.37
N SER A 122 -9.51 0.20 1.28
CA SER A 122 -10.41 1.03 0.49
C SER A 122 -10.82 2.25 1.31
N ASN A 123 -10.39 3.43 0.89
CA ASN A 123 -10.78 4.67 1.58
C ASN A 123 -12.25 5.00 1.35
N THR A 124 -12.82 4.60 0.23
CA THR A 124 -14.25 4.77 -0.08
C THR A 124 -15.12 3.89 0.81
N LEU A 125 -14.76 2.61 0.95
CA LEU A 125 -15.49 1.65 1.76
C LEU A 125 -15.06 1.65 3.23
N ARG A 126 -13.97 2.34 3.55
CA ARG A 126 -13.42 2.48 4.91
C ARG A 126 -13.09 1.14 5.56
N LYS A 127 -12.53 0.24 4.77
CA LYS A 127 -12.17 -1.11 5.24
C LYS A 127 -11.16 -1.78 4.32
N VAL A 128 -10.51 -2.81 4.83
CA VAL A 128 -9.64 -3.68 4.04
C VAL A 128 -10.48 -4.52 3.10
N VAL A 129 -10.07 -4.59 1.84
CA VAL A 129 -10.72 -5.37 0.78
C VAL A 129 -9.68 -6.22 0.05
N LYS A 130 -10.17 -7.22 -0.69
CA LYS A 130 -9.39 -8.13 -1.51
C LYS A 130 -9.89 -8.06 -2.94
N GLN A 131 -9.00 -7.80 -3.88
CA GLN A 131 -9.34 -7.64 -5.29
C GLN A 131 -8.37 -8.39 -6.18
N THR A 132 -8.81 -8.70 -7.41
CA THR A 132 -7.91 -9.14 -8.47
C THR A 132 -7.06 -7.98 -8.96
N PRO A 133 -5.88 -8.23 -9.60
CA PRO A 133 -5.12 -7.17 -10.25
C PRO A 133 -5.93 -6.35 -11.26
N ASP A 134 -6.80 -7.00 -12.03
CA ASP A 134 -7.65 -6.31 -13.00
C ASP A 134 -8.60 -5.32 -12.31
N ASP A 135 -9.26 -5.73 -11.24
CA ASP A 135 -10.13 -4.84 -10.48
C ASP A 135 -9.35 -3.70 -9.82
N PHE A 136 -8.19 -4.01 -9.26
CA PHE A 136 -7.32 -3.00 -8.67
C PHE A 136 -6.85 -1.97 -9.70
N SER A 137 -6.57 -2.39 -10.95
CA SER A 137 -6.13 -1.50 -12.03
C SER A 137 -7.15 -0.43 -12.37
N ARG A 138 -8.41 -0.65 -12.02
CA ARG A 138 -9.52 0.30 -12.25
C ARG A 138 -9.76 1.25 -11.08
N HIS A 139 -8.90 1.24 -10.07
CA HIS A 139 -9.02 2.13 -8.91
C HIS A 139 -9.01 3.61 -9.33
N TYR A 140 -8.17 3.98 -10.29
CA TYR A 140 -8.18 5.30 -10.90
C TYR A 140 -8.45 5.19 -12.41
N PRO A 141 -9.16 6.17 -13.01
CA PRO A 141 -9.29 6.23 -14.46
C PRO A 141 -7.97 6.61 -15.11
N ALA A 142 -7.81 6.29 -16.41
CA ALA A 142 -6.66 6.76 -17.18
C ALA A 142 -6.59 8.28 -17.14
N PRO A 143 -5.35 8.86 -17.12
CA PRO A 143 -4.04 8.23 -17.18
C PRO A 143 -3.47 7.80 -15.80
N ASP A 144 -4.24 7.87 -14.72
CA ASP A 144 -3.76 7.64 -13.34
C ASP A 144 -3.80 6.15 -12.96
N ASN A 145 -3.85 5.25 -13.91
CA ASN A 145 -4.02 3.81 -13.67
C ASN A 145 -2.79 2.95 -14.02
N ALA A 146 -1.61 3.53 -14.11
CA ALA A 146 -0.40 2.75 -14.33
C ALA A 146 -0.01 1.98 -13.07
N MET A 147 0.30 0.69 -13.22
CA MET A 147 0.66 -0.18 -12.10
C MET A 147 2.15 -0.47 -12.05
N PHE A 148 2.65 -0.57 -10.83
CA PHE A 148 4.05 -0.86 -10.52
C PHE A 148 4.12 -1.89 -9.41
N TYR A 149 5.24 -2.61 -9.34
CA TYR A 149 5.52 -3.48 -8.20
C TYR A 149 6.75 -2.99 -7.43
N GLY A 150 6.87 -3.44 -6.20
CA GLY A 150 8.07 -3.25 -5.41
C GLY A 150 8.22 -4.34 -4.36
N THR A 151 9.46 -4.58 -3.95
CA THR A 151 9.76 -5.52 -2.88
C THR A 151 10.54 -4.81 -1.78
N ILE A 152 10.19 -5.11 -0.54
CA ILE A 152 10.94 -4.66 0.64
C ILE A 152 11.66 -5.87 1.19
N ALA A 153 12.96 -5.75 1.28
CA ALA A 153 13.81 -6.83 1.79
C ALA A 153 13.66 -6.98 3.31
#